data_5ab9470e88941c4d8ec47526f53b5bb5
#
_entry.id   5ab9470e88941c4d8ec47526f53b5bb5
#
_cell.length_a   1.000
_cell.length_b   1.000
_cell.length_c   1.000
_cell.angle_alpha   90.00
_cell.angle_beta   90.00
_cell.angle_gamma   90.00
#
_symmetry.space_group_name_H-M   'P 1'
#
loop_
_entity.id
_entity.type
_entity.pdbx_description
1 polymer ?
#
loop_
_entity_poly.entity_id
_entity_poly.type
_entity_poly.pdbx_seq_one_letter_code
_entity_poly.pdbx_strand_id
1 'polypeptide(L)'
;MSADKTIVLITGGNGGIGYLTAESLAASSPKYHIIICSRNQERGEKALSDLQKGKPEGSFSLIRLDVTDHDSITAAAEQVKTEYGRLDVLINNAGIIPKSTPLIKNLREVFETNTFGPAVITQTFTPLLEKSKDARIIYITSDLGSLTERSDPSNKYHKLPAMTYRMSKAALNMLMVCHHVELGPKGIKVWAFNPGYVVTNLSGTGEKGVQERIKNGAGDPKKSAEGIVACVDGRRDKDVGKFVSKDGFHEW
;
A
#
# COMPACT_ATOMS: atom_id res chain seq x y z
N MET A 1 -26.59 1.60 4.98
CA MET A 1 -25.38 1.77 4.14
C MET A 1 -25.11 0.48 3.40
N SER A 2 -24.79 0.56 2.15
CA SER A 2 -25.06 -0.41 1.11
C SER A 2 -24.28 -1.73 1.31
N ALA A 3 -25.04 -2.83 1.46
CA ALA A 3 -24.55 -4.20 1.38
C ALA A 3 -23.79 -4.48 0.06
N ASP A 4 -23.95 -3.61 -0.93
CA ASP A 4 -23.48 -3.78 -2.30
C ASP A 4 -22.12 -3.12 -2.60
N LYS A 5 -21.53 -2.34 -1.67
CA LYS A 5 -20.24 -1.70 -1.92
C LYS A 5 -19.06 -2.58 -1.52
N THR A 6 -17.99 -2.56 -2.31
CA THR A 6 -16.68 -3.10 -1.96
C THR A 6 -15.95 -2.10 -1.07
N ILE A 7 -15.65 -2.48 0.15
CA ILE A 7 -14.99 -1.64 1.17
C ILE A 7 -13.48 -1.81 1.03
N VAL A 8 -12.78 -0.75 0.65
CA VAL A 8 -11.34 -0.73 0.41
C VAL A 8 -10.66 0.17 1.43
N LEU A 9 -9.70 -0.32 2.19
CA LEU A 9 -8.88 0.46 3.10
C LEU A 9 -7.46 0.62 2.55
N ILE A 10 -6.96 1.88 2.50
CA ILE A 10 -5.64 2.21 1.98
C ILE A 10 -4.83 2.93 3.05
N THR A 11 -3.79 2.29 3.59
CA THR A 11 -2.87 2.95 4.53
C THR A 11 -2.01 3.99 3.80
N GLY A 12 -1.85 5.17 4.40
CA GLY A 12 -1.14 6.27 3.73
C GLY A 12 -1.85 6.78 2.47
N GLY A 13 -3.18 6.68 2.41
CA GLY A 13 -4.01 7.08 1.27
C GLY A 13 -4.12 8.59 1.04
N ASN A 14 -3.49 9.40 1.90
CA ASN A 14 -3.52 10.87 1.82
C ASN A 14 -2.49 11.47 0.85
N GLY A 15 -1.75 10.65 0.10
CA GLY A 15 -0.77 11.13 -0.87
C GLY A 15 -0.11 10.03 -1.70
N GLY A 16 0.66 10.43 -2.71
CA GLY A 16 1.44 9.53 -3.55
C GLY A 16 0.59 8.45 -4.23
N ILE A 17 1.11 7.23 -4.25
CA ILE A 17 0.47 6.09 -4.91
C ILE A 17 -0.88 5.75 -4.26
N GLY A 18 -0.96 5.79 -2.92
CA GLY A 18 -2.21 5.51 -2.20
C GLY A 18 -3.35 6.46 -2.57
N TYR A 19 -3.06 7.76 -2.70
CA TYR A 19 -4.02 8.77 -3.15
C TYR A 19 -4.50 8.49 -4.58
N LEU A 20 -3.55 8.25 -5.51
CA LEU A 20 -3.87 7.98 -6.91
C LEU A 20 -4.62 6.64 -7.09
N THR A 21 -4.33 5.65 -6.24
CA THR A 21 -5.10 4.40 -6.22
C THR A 21 -6.53 4.64 -5.75
N ALA A 22 -6.71 5.46 -4.69
CA ALA A 22 -8.04 5.85 -4.23
C ALA A 22 -8.83 6.59 -5.32
N GLU A 23 -8.22 7.57 -5.97
CA GLU A 23 -8.78 8.31 -7.09
C GLU A 23 -9.19 7.39 -8.24
N SER A 24 -8.29 6.51 -8.67
CA SER A 24 -8.53 5.58 -9.79
C SER A 24 -9.64 4.57 -9.51
N LEU A 25 -9.70 4.02 -8.28
CA LEU A 25 -10.77 3.12 -7.87
C LEU A 25 -12.13 3.82 -7.90
N ALA A 26 -12.22 5.00 -7.30
CA ALA A 26 -13.48 5.75 -7.26
C ALA A 26 -13.93 6.25 -8.63
N ALA A 27 -13.01 6.55 -9.54
CA ALA A 27 -13.33 6.91 -10.92
C ALA A 27 -13.78 5.71 -11.76
N SER A 28 -13.41 4.47 -11.38
CA SER A 28 -13.67 3.27 -12.18
C SER A 28 -15.08 2.69 -11.97
N SER A 29 -15.71 2.92 -10.82
CA SER A 29 -17.02 2.33 -10.54
C SER A 29 -17.66 2.87 -9.24
N PRO A 30 -18.99 3.05 -9.22
CA PRO A 30 -19.74 3.42 -8.02
C PRO A 30 -19.75 2.33 -6.93
N LYS A 31 -19.33 1.11 -7.26
CA LYS A 31 -19.31 -0.01 -6.30
C LYS A 31 -18.27 0.16 -5.18
N TYR A 32 -17.26 1.03 -5.36
CA TYR A 32 -16.20 1.18 -4.37
C TYR A 32 -16.55 2.22 -3.31
N HIS A 33 -16.29 1.86 -2.05
CA HIS A 33 -16.16 2.78 -0.94
C HIS A 33 -14.73 2.72 -0.43
N ILE A 34 -13.99 3.81 -0.55
CA ILE A 34 -12.57 3.86 -0.26
C ILE A 34 -12.33 4.61 1.06
N ILE A 35 -11.76 3.91 2.03
CA ILE A 35 -11.32 4.43 3.30
C ILE A 35 -9.86 4.84 3.15
N ILE A 36 -9.60 6.14 2.99
CA ILE A 36 -8.23 6.64 3.01
C ILE A 36 -7.76 6.77 4.46
N CYS A 37 -6.57 6.23 4.76
CA CYS A 37 -5.99 6.36 6.10
C CYS A 37 -4.83 7.34 6.10
N SER A 38 -4.77 8.19 7.12
CA SER A 38 -3.71 9.16 7.35
C SER A 38 -3.39 9.27 8.84
N ARG A 39 -2.10 9.30 9.22
CA ARG A 39 -1.70 9.56 10.60
C ARG A 39 -1.92 11.03 11.01
N ASN A 40 -1.91 11.93 10.04
CA ASN A 40 -2.17 13.35 10.25
C ASN A 40 -3.57 13.70 9.76
N GLN A 41 -4.42 14.13 10.67
CA GLN A 41 -5.84 14.41 10.41
C GLN A 41 -6.02 15.49 9.33
N GLU A 42 -5.35 16.62 9.45
CA GLU A 42 -5.49 17.75 8.50
C GLU A 42 -5.10 17.36 7.07
N ARG A 43 -3.99 16.60 6.92
CA ARG A 43 -3.58 16.10 5.60
C ARG A 43 -4.56 15.08 5.05
N GLY A 44 -5.17 14.27 5.91
CA GLY A 44 -6.22 13.34 5.54
C GLY A 44 -7.47 14.07 5.05
N GLU A 45 -7.94 15.07 5.79
CA GLU A 45 -9.12 15.89 5.44
C GLU A 45 -8.91 16.65 4.13
N LYS A 46 -7.72 17.23 3.96
CA LYS A 46 -7.37 17.88 2.69
C LYS A 46 -7.44 16.89 1.53
N ALA A 47 -6.85 15.72 1.67
CA ALA A 47 -6.86 14.69 0.63
C ALA A 47 -8.28 14.20 0.32
N LEU A 48 -9.10 13.98 1.35
CA LEU A 48 -10.51 13.61 1.20
C LEU A 48 -11.29 14.68 0.43
N SER A 49 -11.15 15.94 0.82
CA SER A 49 -11.78 17.06 0.14
C SER A 49 -11.38 17.16 -1.35
N ASP A 50 -10.09 16.99 -1.63
CA ASP A 50 -9.57 17.06 -3.00
C ASP A 50 -10.08 15.88 -3.86
N LEU A 51 -10.15 14.66 -3.31
CA LEU A 51 -10.74 13.49 -3.97
C LEU A 51 -12.24 13.69 -4.28
N GLN A 52 -12.99 14.23 -3.33
CA GLN A 52 -14.43 14.48 -3.49
C GLN A 52 -14.75 15.57 -4.53
N LYS A 53 -13.89 16.58 -4.70
CA LYS A 53 -14.03 17.63 -5.74
C LYS A 53 -13.98 17.07 -7.16
N GLY A 54 -13.32 15.94 -7.37
CA GLY A 54 -13.26 15.24 -8.65
C GLY A 54 -14.59 14.64 -9.11
N LYS A 55 -15.65 14.70 -8.30
CA LYS A 55 -16.97 14.10 -8.57
C LYS A 55 -16.87 12.62 -8.96
N PRO A 56 -16.23 11.79 -8.13
CA PRO A 56 -16.04 10.38 -8.43
C PRO A 56 -17.37 9.61 -8.44
N GLU A 57 -17.40 8.48 -9.15
CA GLU A 57 -18.53 7.54 -9.10
C GLU A 57 -18.60 6.81 -7.76
N GLY A 58 -17.45 6.43 -7.22
CA GLY A 58 -17.30 5.82 -5.90
C GLY A 58 -17.44 6.83 -4.76
N SER A 59 -17.23 6.37 -3.54
CA SER A 59 -17.33 7.21 -2.34
C SER A 59 -16.09 7.06 -1.46
N PHE A 60 -15.85 8.07 -0.62
CA PHE A 60 -14.70 8.12 0.26
C PHE A 60 -15.08 8.37 1.71
N SER A 61 -14.29 7.83 2.61
CA SER A 61 -14.21 8.24 4.01
C SER A 61 -12.75 8.36 4.45
N LEU A 62 -12.52 8.97 5.60
CA LEU A 62 -11.21 9.12 6.22
C LEU A 62 -11.23 8.44 7.57
N ILE A 63 -10.17 7.66 7.84
CA ILE A 63 -9.87 7.15 9.18
C ILE A 63 -8.47 7.61 9.56
N ARG A 64 -8.33 8.16 10.79
CA ARG A 64 -7.01 8.41 11.34
C ARG A 64 -6.35 7.09 11.69
N LEU A 65 -5.19 6.80 11.05
CA LEU A 65 -4.43 5.59 11.31
C LEU A 65 -2.94 5.88 11.18
N ASP A 66 -2.20 5.68 12.28
CA ASP A 66 -0.75 5.60 12.29
C ASP A 66 -0.35 4.14 12.31
N VAL A 67 0.37 3.69 11.27
CA VAL A 67 0.79 2.28 11.11
C VAL A 67 1.84 1.85 12.14
N THR A 68 2.40 2.79 12.90
CA THR A 68 3.40 2.54 13.96
C THR A 68 2.81 2.60 15.37
N ASP A 69 1.48 2.80 15.48
CA ASP A 69 0.76 2.94 16.74
C ASP A 69 -0.33 1.86 16.84
N HIS A 70 -0.14 0.91 17.76
CA HIS A 70 -1.05 -0.21 17.96
C HIS A 70 -2.47 0.23 18.37
N ASP A 71 -2.58 1.23 19.24
CA ASP A 71 -3.88 1.74 19.68
C ASP A 71 -4.61 2.41 18.53
N SER A 72 -3.89 3.15 17.68
CA SER A 72 -4.43 3.74 16.45
C SER A 72 -4.93 2.67 15.47
N ILE A 73 -4.21 1.56 15.31
CA ILE A 73 -4.60 0.44 14.44
C ILE A 73 -5.88 -0.23 14.98
N THR A 74 -5.92 -0.49 16.28
CA THR A 74 -7.08 -1.11 16.94
C THR A 74 -8.32 -0.23 16.84
N ALA A 75 -8.19 1.06 17.10
CA ALA A 75 -9.29 2.02 16.98
C ALA A 75 -9.83 2.09 15.55
N ALA A 76 -8.93 2.08 14.55
CA ALA A 76 -9.34 2.07 13.15
C ALA A 76 -10.10 0.79 12.76
N ALA A 77 -9.68 -0.37 13.26
CA ALA A 77 -10.38 -1.64 13.01
C ALA A 77 -11.78 -1.67 13.65
N GLU A 78 -11.93 -1.18 14.89
CA GLU A 78 -13.24 -1.08 15.54
C GLU A 78 -14.16 -0.08 14.83
N GLN A 79 -13.62 1.03 14.30
CA GLN A 79 -14.39 1.95 13.48
C GLN A 79 -14.90 1.27 12.20
N VAL A 80 -14.03 0.57 11.45
CA VAL A 80 -14.42 -0.17 10.22
C VAL A 80 -15.45 -1.25 10.56
N LYS A 81 -15.30 -1.97 11.67
CA LYS A 81 -16.25 -2.97 12.14
C LYS A 81 -17.62 -2.35 12.41
N THR A 82 -17.66 -1.21 13.08
CA THR A 82 -18.91 -0.52 13.46
C THR A 82 -19.63 0.05 12.24
N GLU A 83 -18.89 0.69 11.33
CA GLU A 83 -19.47 1.40 10.18
C GLU A 83 -19.83 0.46 9.02
N TYR A 84 -19.02 -0.58 8.78
CA TYR A 84 -19.14 -1.43 7.58
C TYR A 84 -19.35 -2.91 7.88
N GLY A 85 -18.99 -3.39 9.09
CA GLY A 85 -19.13 -4.79 9.51
C GLY A 85 -18.11 -5.75 8.89
N ARG A 86 -17.43 -5.37 7.81
CA ARG A 86 -16.43 -6.15 7.06
C ARG A 86 -15.39 -5.23 6.40
N LEU A 87 -14.33 -5.83 5.90
CA LEU A 87 -13.38 -5.20 4.98
C LEU A 87 -13.20 -6.12 3.77
N ASP A 88 -13.31 -5.60 2.54
CA ASP A 88 -13.14 -6.41 1.34
C ASP A 88 -11.71 -6.33 0.79
N VAL A 89 -11.06 -5.16 0.86
CA VAL A 89 -9.70 -4.97 0.36
C VAL A 89 -8.85 -4.18 1.35
N LEU A 90 -7.69 -4.72 1.70
CA LEU A 90 -6.66 -4.05 2.48
C LEU A 90 -5.46 -3.74 1.58
N ILE A 91 -5.11 -2.46 1.43
CA ILE A 91 -3.92 -2.02 0.71
C ILE A 91 -2.91 -1.46 1.72
N ASN A 92 -1.91 -2.27 2.06
CA ASN A 92 -0.76 -1.87 2.87
C ASN A 92 0.19 -1.02 2.02
N ASN A 93 -0.10 0.28 1.92
CA ASN A 93 0.63 1.22 1.07
C ASN A 93 1.55 2.16 1.85
N ALA A 94 1.27 2.46 3.11
CA ALA A 94 2.12 3.33 3.92
C ALA A 94 3.57 2.85 3.93
N GLY A 95 4.50 3.78 3.73
CA GLY A 95 5.93 3.46 3.71
C GLY A 95 6.79 4.70 3.76
N ILE A 96 8.02 4.53 4.19
CA ILE A 96 9.06 5.57 4.24
C ILE A 96 10.38 5.05 3.68
N ILE A 97 11.23 5.98 3.25
CA ILE A 97 12.65 5.72 2.99
C ILE A 97 13.51 6.27 4.13
N PRO A 98 14.71 5.72 4.36
CA PRO A 98 15.58 6.19 5.44
C PRO A 98 15.99 7.65 5.25
N LYS A 99 16.12 8.36 6.38
CA LYS A 99 16.68 9.71 6.44
C LYS A 99 18.17 9.64 6.85
N SER A 100 18.89 10.75 6.71
CA SER A 100 20.26 10.86 7.18
C SER A 100 20.31 10.91 8.72
N THR A 101 20.33 9.77 9.37
CA THR A 101 20.34 9.57 10.84
C THR A 101 21.23 8.37 11.18
N PRO A 102 21.58 8.12 12.45
CA PRO A 102 22.31 6.92 12.84
C PRO A 102 21.59 5.65 12.37
N LEU A 103 22.38 4.67 11.93
CA LEU A 103 21.87 3.43 11.32
C LEU A 103 20.78 2.74 12.15
N ILE A 104 21.00 2.61 13.46
CA ILE A 104 20.04 1.91 14.35
C ILE A 104 18.68 2.62 14.40
N LYS A 105 18.67 3.96 14.37
CA LYS A 105 17.45 4.74 14.34
C LYS A 105 16.72 4.56 12.99
N ASN A 106 17.45 4.61 11.88
CA ASN A 106 16.89 4.34 10.56
C ASN A 106 16.29 2.94 10.46
N LEU A 107 16.98 1.92 10.97
CA LEU A 107 16.47 0.55 10.99
C LEU A 107 15.14 0.48 11.74
N ARG A 108 15.07 1.04 12.95
CA ARG A 108 13.83 1.03 13.74
C ARG A 108 12.69 1.73 13.01
N GLU A 109 12.88 2.99 12.60
CA GLU A 109 11.81 3.78 11.96
C GLU A 109 11.31 3.14 10.66
N VAL A 110 12.22 2.63 9.84
CA VAL A 110 11.87 2.05 8.54
C VAL A 110 11.19 0.69 8.70
N PHE A 111 11.66 -0.17 9.62
CA PHE A 111 11.00 -1.46 9.87
C PHE A 111 9.66 -1.30 10.56
N GLU A 112 9.54 -0.37 11.53
CA GLU A 112 8.26 -0.07 12.17
C GLU A 112 7.19 0.30 11.13
N THR A 113 7.54 1.19 10.18
CA THR A 113 6.57 1.65 9.19
C THR A 113 6.36 0.64 8.06
N ASN A 114 7.44 0.08 7.50
CA ASN A 114 7.36 -0.67 6.25
C ASN A 114 7.06 -2.16 6.45
N THR A 115 7.28 -2.70 7.65
CA THR A 115 7.21 -4.14 7.91
C THR A 115 6.31 -4.47 9.10
N PHE A 116 6.60 -3.95 10.29
CA PHE A 116 5.86 -4.28 11.50
C PHE A 116 4.44 -3.71 11.45
N GLY A 117 4.27 -2.46 11.03
CA GLY A 117 2.96 -1.86 10.82
C GLY A 117 2.05 -2.69 9.92
N PRO A 118 2.45 -3.03 8.68
CA PRO A 118 1.70 -3.94 7.82
C PRO A 118 1.38 -5.29 8.43
N ALA A 119 2.28 -5.88 9.23
CA ALA A 119 2.03 -7.15 9.92
C ALA A 119 0.91 -7.00 10.95
N VAL A 120 1.00 -6.01 11.84
CA VAL A 120 0.00 -5.75 12.89
C VAL A 120 -1.34 -5.36 12.27
N ILE A 121 -1.36 -4.49 11.26
CA ILE A 121 -2.57 -4.08 10.54
C ILE A 121 -3.26 -5.31 9.94
N THR A 122 -2.52 -6.14 9.21
CA THR A 122 -3.12 -7.33 8.58
C THR A 122 -3.71 -8.27 9.63
N GLN A 123 -2.99 -8.55 10.71
CA GLN A 123 -3.49 -9.37 11.81
C GLN A 123 -4.78 -8.78 12.41
N THR A 124 -4.78 -7.48 12.70
CA THR A 124 -5.93 -6.80 13.33
C THR A 124 -7.16 -6.76 12.42
N PHE A 125 -6.97 -6.59 11.10
CA PHE A 125 -8.07 -6.53 10.14
C PHE A 125 -8.50 -7.89 9.58
N THR A 126 -7.74 -8.98 9.81
CA THR A 126 -8.08 -10.33 9.33
C THR A 126 -9.50 -10.76 9.69
N PRO A 127 -10.02 -10.57 10.92
CA PRO A 127 -11.41 -10.95 11.25
C PRO A 127 -12.49 -10.21 10.45
N LEU A 128 -12.16 -9.02 9.91
CA LEU A 128 -13.04 -8.26 9.03
C LEU A 128 -12.92 -8.70 7.57
N LEU A 129 -11.72 -9.06 7.14
CA LEU A 129 -11.45 -9.64 5.82
C LEU A 129 -12.13 -11.02 5.68
N GLU A 130 -12.11 -11.84 6.71
CA GLU A 130 -12.78 -13.17 6.72
C GLU A 130 -14.32 -13.06 6.53
N LYS A 131 -14.93 -11.90 6.74
CA LYS A 131 -16.35 -11.65 6.47
C LYS A 131 -16.65 -11.23 5.03
N SER A 132 -15.61 -10.97 4.24
CA SER A 132 -15.75 -10.64 2.83
C SER A 132 -15.95 -11.89 1.99
N LYS A 133 -16.74 -11.78 0.93
CA LYS A 133 -16.90 -12.86 -0.06
C LYS A 133 -15.74 -12.93 -1.05
N ASP A 134 -14.92 -11.86 -1.17
CA ASP A 134 -13.78 -11.76 -2.08
C ASP A 134 -12.68 -10.89 -1.44
N ALA A 135 -12.12 -11.39 -0.33
CA ALA A 135 -11.11 -10.68 0.45
C ALA A 135 -9.76 -10.60 -0.28
N ARG A 136 -9.16 -9.41 -0.24
CA ARG A 136 -7.91 -9.11 -0.93
C ARG A 136 -6.95 -8.32 -0.05
N ILE A 137 -5.66 -8.66 -0.09
CA ILE A 137 -4.59 -7.92 0.58
C ILE A 137 -3.50 -7.61 -0.45
N ILE A 138 -3.15 -6.33 -0.59
CA ILE A 138 -2.07 -5.89 -1.46
C ILE A 138 -0.99 -5.18 -0.63
N TYR A 139 0.23 -5.70 -0.68
CA TYR A 139 1.39 -5.10 -0.06
C TYR A 139 2.16 -4.27 -1.08
N ILE A 140 2.25 -2.95 -0.86
CA ILE A 140 3.05 -2.07 -1.74
C ILE A 140 4.51 -2.19 -1.32
N THR A 141 5.25 -2.95 -2.11
CA THR A 141 6.67 -3.24 -1.89
C THR A 141 7.58 -2.52 -2.88
N SER A 142 8.69 -3.12 -3.27
CA SER A 142 9.66 -2.59 -4.23
C SER A 142 10.53 -3.71 -4.78
N ASP A 143 10.94 -3.60 -6.03
CA ASP A 143 12.03 -4.38 -6.65
C ASP A 143 13.34 -4.30 -5.84
N LEU A 144 13.56 -3.19 -5.12
CA LEU A 144 14.68 -3.07 -4.18
C LEU A 144 14.63 -4.09 -3.02
N GLY A 145 13.50 -4.74 -2.77
CA GLY A 145 13.35 -5.84 -1.81
C GLY A 145 13.66 -7.22 -2.38
N SER A 146 13.89 -7.34 -3.68
CA SER A 146 14.29 -8.60 -4.31
C SER A 146 15.72 -8.97 -3.98
N LEU A 147 15.94 -10.18 -3.48
CA LEU A 147 17.27 -10.74 -3.24
C LEU A 147 17.92 -11.14 -4.56
N THR A 148 17.16 -11.74 -5.47
CA THR A 148 17.61 -12.13 -6.81
C THR A 148 18.10 -10.94 -7.60
N GLU A 149 17.28 -9.89 -7.71
CA GLU A 149 17.66 -8.67 -8.45
C GLU A 149 18.82 -7.92 -7.78
N ARG A 150 18.93 -7.94 -6.44
CA ARG A 150 20.06 -7.34 -5.73
C ARG A 150 21.36 -8.07 -5.98
N SER A 151 21.31 -9.38 -6.13
CA SER A 151 22.50 -10.23 -6.36
C SER A 151 23.02 -10.16 -7.80
N ASP A 152 22.19 -9.71 -8.76
CA ASP A 152 22.55 -9.60 -10.16
C ASP A 152 23.36 -8.32 -10.42
N PRO A 153 24.67 -8.44 -10.82
CA PRO A 153 25.49 -7.27 -11.15
C PRO A 153 25.00 -6.46 -12.37
N SER A 154 24.19 -7.07 -13.23
CA SER A 154 23.63 -6.42 -14.42
C SER A 154 22.39 -5.58 -14.11
N ASN A 155 21.75 -5.78 -12.95
CA ASN A 155 20.56 -5.03 -12.55
C ASN A 155 20.92 -3.54 -12.37
N LYS A 156 20.12 -2.66 -12.98
CA LYS A 156 20.30 -1.20 -12.95
C LYS A 156 20.43 -0.60 -11.54
N TYR A 157 19.82 -1.27 -10.54
CA TYR A 157 19.85 -0.83 -9.14
C TYR A 157 20.85 -1.61 -8.29
N HIS A 158 21.69 -2.46 -8.90
CA HIS A 158 22.69 -3.26 -8.16
C HIS A 158 23.58 -2.38 -7.26
N LYS A 159 24.06 -1.24 -7.75
CA LYS A 159 24.96 -0.33 -7.00
C LYS A 159 24.24 0.68 -6.11
N LEU A 160 22.89 0.74 -6.12
CA LEU A 160 22.15 1.73 -5.35
C LEU A 160 22.27 1.46 -3.83
N PRO A 161 22.83 2.38 -3.03
CA PRO A 161 23.01 2.21 -1.60
C PRO A 161 21.69 2.51 -0.87
N ALA A 162 20.88 1.49 -0.59
CA ALA A 162 19.59 1.62 0.09
C ALA A 162 19.37 0.47 1.07
N MET A 163 20.40 0.05 1.81
CA MET A 163 20.40 -1.16 2.64
C MET A 163 19.17 -1.26 3.55
N THR A 164 18.90 -0.27 4.38
CA THR A 164 17.79 -0.29 5.35
C THR A 164 16.43 -0.43 4.66
N TYR A 165 16.22 0.31 3.57
CA TYR A 165 14.99 0.23 2.80
C TYR A 165 14.85 -1.14 2.12
N ARG A 166 15.92 -1.64 1.47
CA ARG A 166 15.94 -2.98 0.86
C ARG A 166 15.59 -4.06 1.86
N MET A 167 16.25 -4.05 3.04
CA MET A 167 15.97 -5.00 4.11
C MET A 167 14.48 -4.97 4.53
N SER A 168 13.90 -3.78 4.71
CA SER A 168 12.49 -3.66 5.09
C SER A 168 11.54 -4.16 4.00
N LYS A 169 11.87 -3.94 2.72
CA LYS A 169 11.03 -4.41 1.62
C LYS A 169 11.20 -5.91 1.35
N ALA A 170 12.39 -6.48 1.58
CA ALA A 170 12.59 -7.93 1.58
C ALA A 170 11.80 -8.61 2.71
N ALA A 171 11.82 -8.03 3.92
CA ALA A 171 11.00 -8.50 5.03
C ALA A 171 9.49 -8.38 4.74
N LEU A 172 9.05 -7.30 4.08
CA LEU A 172 7.66 -7.14 3.65
C LEU A 172 7.26 -8.17 2.58
N ASN A 173 8.17 -8.51 1.66
CA ASN A 173 7.96 -9.57 0.68
C ASN A 173 7.77 -10.92 1.38
N MET A 174 8.63 -11.25 2.35
CA MET A 174 8.47 -12.47 3.15
C MET A 174 7.16 -12.48 3.93
N LEU A 175 6.77 -11.35 4.55
CA LEU A 175 5.49 -11.22 5.25
C LEU A 175 4.31 -11.53 4.32
N MET A 176 4.35 -11.03 3.08
CA MET A 176 3.32 -11.32 2.08
C MET A 176 3.24 -12.82 1.77
N VAL A 177 4.38 -13.48 1.60
CA VAL A 177 4.42 -14.94 1.33
C VAL A 177 3.84 -15.71 2.52
N CYS A 178 4.21 -15.36 3.77
CA CYS A 178 3.62 -15.95 4.97
C CYS A 178 2.09 -15.79 4.98
N HIS A 179 1.60 -14.57 4.77
CA HIS A 179 0.16 -14.32 4.75
C HIS A 179 -0.56 -15.00 3.58
N HIS A 180 0.09 -15.14 2.41
CA HIS A 180 -0.48 -15.92 1.31
C HIS A 180 -0.69 -17.39 1.71
N VAL A 181 0.30 -18.00 2.37
CA VAL A 181 0.24 -19.39 2.83
C VAL A 181 -0.78 -19.57 3.96
N GLU A 182 -0.83 -18.64 4.92
CA GLU A 182 -1.67 -18.74 6.11
C GLU A 182 -3.13 -18.34 5.87
N LEU A 183 -3.36 -17.32 5.03
CA LEU A 183 -4.68 -16.75 4.80
C LEU A 183 -5.34 -17.24 3.50
N GLY A 184 -4.55 -17.76 2.54
CA GLY A 184 -5.07 -18.33 1.30
C GLY A 184 -6.11 -19.44 1.51
N PRO A 185 -5.89 -20.41 2.44
CA PRO A 185 -6.90 -21.42 2.78
C PRO A 185 -8.22 -20.85 3.34
N LYS A 186 -8.21 -19.62 3.85
CA LYS A 186 -9.40 -18.88 4.31
C LYS A 186 -10.08 -18.08 3.19
N GLY A 187 -9.62 -18.22 1.94
CA GLY A 187 -10.16 -17.52 0.79
C GLY A 187 -9.64 -16.09 0.58
N ILE A 188 -8.63 -15.66 1.35
CA ILE A 188 -8.04 -14.32 1.22
C ILE A 188 -6.92 -14.35 0.18
N LYS A 189 -7.05 -13.52 -0.85
CA LYS A 189 -6.08 -13.38 -1.94
C LYS A 189 -5.01 -12.34 -1.57
N VAL A 190 -3.73 -12.68 -1.75
CA VAL A 190 -2.61 -11.82 -1.30
C VAL A 190 -1.62 -11.60 -2.43
N TRP A 191 -1.14 -10.36 -2.59
CA TRP A 191 -0.10 -9.96 -3.57
C TRP A 191 0.95 -9.06 -2.94
N ALA A 192 2.20 -9.18 -3.43
CA ALA A 192 3.19 -8.13 -3.36
C ALA A 192 3.14 -7.31 -4.67
N PHE A 193 3.06 -5.99 -4.58
CA PHE A 193 3.00 -5.11 -5.73
C PHE A 193 4.17 -4.12 -5.73
N ASN A 194 4.99 -4.14 -6.80
CA ASN A 194 6.03 -3.15 -7.06
C ASN A 194 5.46 -2.01 -7.92
N PRO A 195 5.35 -0.78 -7.38
CA PRO A 195 4.91 0.37 -8.17
C PRO A 195 5.98 0.88 -9.15
N GLY A 196 7.23 0.43 -9.01
CA GLY A 196 8.38 0.94 -9.74
C GLY A 196 8.89 2.27 -9.21
N TYR A 197 9.91 2.82 -9.89
CA TYR A 197 10.44 4.14 -9.60
C TYR A 197 9.55 5.21 -10.23
N VAL A 198 8.72 5.85 -9.42
CA VAL A 198 7.69 6.81 -9.87
C VAL A 198 7.75 8.14 -9.13
N VAL A 199 7.16 9.16 -9.75
CA VAL A 199 7.13 10.53 -9.21
C VAL A 199 6.19 10.59 -8.00
N THR A 200 6.76 10.64 -6.79
CA THR A 200 6.03 10.79 -5.53
C THR A 200 6.83 11.62 -4.54
N ASN A 201 6.19 12.04 -3.46
CA ASN A 201 6.87 12.70 -2.33
C ASN A 201 7.32 11.70 -1.24
N LEU A 202 7.67 10.47 -1.61
CA LEU A 202 8.10 9.43 -0.64
C LEU A 202 9.34 9.86 0.18
N SER A 203 10.25 10.65 -0.41
CA SER A 203 11.40 11.22 0.29
C SER A 203 11.04 12.28 1.32
N GLY A 204 9.82 12.83 1.28
CA GLY A 204 9.37 13.91 2.17
C GLY A 204 10.05 15.26 1.91
N THR A 205 10.73 15.44 0.78
CA THR A 205 11.47 16.66 0.42
C THR A 205 10.64 17.67 -0.39
N GLY A 206 9.32 17.43 -0.48
CA GLY A 206 8.39 18.31 -1.19
C GLY A 206 8.67 18.39 -2.68
N GLU A 207 8.43 19.56 -3.26
CA GLU A 207 8.56 19.80 -4.71
C GLU A 207 9.98 19.54 -5.22
N LYS A 208 11.02 19.89 -4.45
CA LYS A 208 12.43 19.61 -4.82
C LYS A 208 12.68 18.13 -5.07
N GLY A 209 12.18 17.27 -4.19
CA GLY A 209 12.32 15.82 -4.37
C GLY A 209 11.50 15.26 -5.52
N VAL A 210 10.34 15.85 -5.80
CA VAL A 210 9.52 15.52 -6.99
C VAL A 210 10.30 15.85 -8.27
N GLN A 211 10.84 17.06 -8.37
CA GLN A 211 11.64 17.48 -9.54
C GLN A 211 12.89 16.62 -9.73
N GLU A 212 13.57 16.27 -8.64
CA GLU A 212 14.72 15.37 -8.68
C GLU A 212 14.36 13.98 -9.23
N ARG A 213 13.21 13.42 -8.81
CA ARG A 213 12.70 12.15 -9.33
C ARG A 213 12.39 12.22 -10.81
N ILE A 214 11.74 13.31 -11.27
CA ILE A 214 11.48 13.55 -12.70
C ILE A 214 12.80 13.57 -13.49
N LYS A 215 13.78 14.34 -13.01
CA LYS A 215 15.11 14.43 -13.64
C LYS A 215 15.81 13.08 -13.73
N ASN A 216 15.61 12.23 -12.74
CA ASN A 216 16.18 10.88 -12.67
C ASN A 216 15.33 9.81 -13.38
N GLY A 217 14.36 10.21 -14.22
CA GLY A 217 13.59 9.31 -15.06
C GLY A 217 12.49 8.52 -14.31
N ALA A 218 11.98 9.06 -13.21
CA ALA A 218 10.83 8.45 -12.53
C ALA A 218 9.58 8.47 -13.43
N GLY A 219 8.88 7.34 -13.46
CA GLY A 219 7.68 7.17 -14.26
C GLY A 219 6.43 7.83 -13.68
N ASP A 220 5.34 7.76 -14.43
CA ASP A 220 4.03 8.26 -14.02
C ASP A 220 3.43 7.35 -12.93
N PRO A 221 3.14 7.88 -11.73
CA PRO A 221 2.56 7.09 -10.64
C PRO A 221 1.11 6.64 -10.91
N LYS A 222 0.38 7.27 -11.84
CA LYS A 222 -0.97 6.83 -12.25
C LYS A 222 -0.95 5.42 -12.83
N LYS A 223 0.05 5.09 -13.63
CA LYS A 223 0.21 3.72 -14.18
C LYS A 223 0.42 2.67 -13.09
N SER A 224 1.08 3.05 -11.98
CA SER A 224 1.21 2.16 -10.82
C SER A 224 -0.12 1.98 -10.10
N ALA A 225 -0.90 3.06 -9.93
CA ALA A 225 -2.24 2.99 -9.37
C ALA A 225 -3.16 2.08 -10.19
N GLU A 226 -3.14 2.18 -11.53
CA GLU A 226 -3.88 1.29 -12.44
C GLU A 226 -3.50 -0.19 -12.26
N GLY A 227 -2.22 -0.47 -12.04
CA GLY A 227 -1.74 -1.83 -11.74
C GLY A 227 -2.26 -2.36 -10.40
N ILE A 228 -2.36 -1.51 -9.38
CA ILE A 228 -2.96 -1.86 -8.08
C ILE A 228 -4.47 -2.10 -8.24
N VAL A 229 -5.16 -1.23 -8.99
CA VAL A 229 -6.59 -1.41 -9.32
C VAL A 229 -6.82 -2.77 -9.99
N ALA A 230 -5.91 -3.23 -10.86
CA ALA A 230 -6.01 -4.53 -11.48
C ALA A 230 -5.95 -5.72 -10.48
N CYS A 231 -5.26 -5.56 -9.34
CA CYS A 231 -5.33 -6.53 -8.25
C CYS A 231 -6.67 -6.45 -7.47
N VAL A 232 -7.23 -5.23 -7.34
CA VAL A 232 -8.50 -5.02 -6.62
C VAL A 232 -9.69 -5.52 -7.41
N ASP A 233 -9.72 -5.33 -8.74
CA ASP A 233 -10.88 -5.64 -9.59
C ASP A 233 -10.87 -7.06 -10.19
N GLY A 234 -9.88 -7.90 -9.82
CA GLY A 234 -9.82 -9.31 -10.21
C GLY A 234 -9.03 -9.59 -11.49
N ARG A 235 -8.58 -8.58 -12.23
CA ARG A 235 -7.78 -8.78 -13.45
C ARG A 235 -6.44 -9.48 -13.21
N ARG A 236 -5.96 -9.49 -11.96
CA ARG A 236 -4.72 -10.15 -11.53
C ARG A 236 -4.97 -11.38 -10.63
N ASP A 237 -6.18 -11.96 -10.62
CA ASP A 237 -6.48 -13.12 -9.76
C ASP A 237 -5.62 -14.35 -10.08
N LYS A 238 -5.20 -14.52 -11.33
CA LYS A 238 -4.24 -15.58 -11.73
C LYS A 238 -2.83 -15.40 -11.14
N ASP A 239 -2.55 -14.24 -10.55
CA ASP A 239 -1.25 -13.85 -10.05
C ASP A 239 -1.22 -13.77 -8.51
N VAL A 240 -2.22 -14.35 -7.84
CA VAL A 240 -2.25 -14.47 -6.36
C VAL A 240 -1.00 -15.18 -5.86
N GLY A 241 -0.42 -14.66 -4.78
CA GLY A 241 0.80 -15.20 -4.19
C GLY A 241 2.10 -14.78 -4.87
N LYS A 242 2.04 -13.88 -5.87
CA LYS A 242 3.21 -13.45 -6.64
C LYS A 242 3.64 -12.02 -6.32
N PHE A 243 4.90 -11.74 -6.66
CA PHE A 243 5.46 -10.40 -6.66
C PHE A 243 5.26 -9.77 -8.04
N VAL A 244 4.26 -8.89 -8.14
CA VAL A 244 3.78 -8.33 -9.40
C VAL A 244 4.11 -6.84 -9.55
N SER A 245 4.13 -6.38 -10.79
CA SER A 245 4.14 -4.96 -11.15
C SER A 245 3.08 -4.68 -12.22
N LYS A 246 2.96 -3.43 -12.66
CA LYS A 246 2.08 -3.09 -13.80
C LYS A 246 2.47 -3.82 -15.09
N ASP A 247 3.76 -4.14 -15.27
CA ASP A 247 4.31 -4.68 -16.49
C ASP A 247 4.60 -6.20 -16.44
N GLY A 248 4.40 -6.86 -15.30
CA GLY A 248 4.72 -8.29 -15.17
C GLY A 248 5.01 -8.74 -13.75
N PHE A 249 6.09 -9.50 -13.59
CA PHE A 249 6.52 -10.11 -12.34
C PHE A 249 7.94 -9.67 -11.98
N HIS A 250 8.26 -9.80 -10.69
CA HIS A 250 9.59 -9.72 -10.15
C HIS A 250 9.99 -11.05 -9.49
N GLU A 251 11.26 -11.37 -9.53
CA GLU A 251 11.83 -12.42 -8.70
C GLU A 251 11.99 -11.92 -7.25
N TRP A 252 11.92 -12.88 -6.30
CA TRP A 252 12.05 -12.58 -4.86
C TRP A 252 13.46 -12.14 -4.45
#